data_1a90d14c9d3d35996ab9d72ae0a3a435
#
_entry.id   1a90d14c9d3d35996ab9d72ae0a3a435
#
_cell.length_a   1.000
_cell.length_b   1.000
_cell.length_c   1.000
_cell.angle_alpha   90.00
_cell.angle_beta   90.00
_cell.angle_gamma   90.00
#
_symmetry.space_group_name_H-M   'P 1'
#
loop_
_entity.id
_entity.type
_entity.pdbx_description
1 polymer ?
#
loop_
_entity_poly.entity_id
_entity_poly.type
_entity_poly.pdbx_seq_one_letter_code
_entity_poly.pdbx_strand_id
1 'polypeptide(L)'
;AKKINELLEKNYDAQKGFVNSSEHVDNTNLKTYFKSKAAEREKFADELKREIISFGEKPIDSGSITGDMHRTWMNIKSALSSNDEEAILEEVQRGEEASLEDYNEILEETSLPESTKAMITRQRNAIKNSVNNAKRYEHIVS
;
A
#
# COMPACT_ATOMS: atom_id res chain seq x y z
N ALA A 1 -17.01 8.91 -2.81
CA ALA A 1 -16.09 8.60 -3.91
C ALA A 1 -14.73 9.31 -3.77
N LYS A 2 -14.74 10.54 -3.26
CA LYS A 2 -13.48 11.30 -3.07
C LYS A 2 -12.51 10.57 -2.16
N LYS A 3 -12.98 10.07 -1.02
CA LYS A 3 -12.13 9.35 -0.06
C LYS A 3 -11.64 8.02 -0.62
N ILE A 4 -12.45 7.36 -1.43
CA ILE A 4 -12.04 6.12 -2.07
C ILE A 4 -10.98 6.40 -3.14
N ASN A 5 -11.09 7.52 -3.87
CA ASN A 5 -10.06 7.97 -4.80
C ASN A 5 -8.74 8.28 -4.09
N GLU A 6 -8.79 8.88 -2.92
CA GLU A 6 -7.60 9.12 -2.11
C GLU A 6 -6.95 7.80 -1.71
N LEU A 7 -7.76 6.82 -1.33
CA LEU A 7 -7.28 5.49 -0.97
C LEU A 7 -6.66 4.77 -2.18
N LEU A 8 -7.26 4.93 -3.36
CA LEU A 8 -6.73 4.40 -4.61
C LEU A 8 -5.34 4.98 -4.90
N GLU A 9 -5.18 6.28 -4.75
CA GLU A 9 -3.91 6.97 -4.95
C GLU A 9 -2.83 6.44 -4.03
N LYS A 10 -3.17 6.23 -2.76
CA LYS A 10 -2.26 5.66 -1.76
C LYS A 10 -1.85 4.23 -2.10
N ASN A 11 -2.74 3.46 -2.71
CA ASN A 11 -2.39 2.12 -3.18
C ASN A 11 -1.45 2.15 -4.38
N TYR A 12 -1.60 3.12 -5.29
CA TYR A 12 -0.63 3.33 -6.36
C TYR A 12 0.75 3.64 -5.80
N ASP A 13 0.83 4.52 -4.79
CA ASP A 13 2.10 4.87 -4.15
C ASP A 13 2.74 3.65 -3.49
N ALA A 14 1.95 2.87 -2.77
CA ALA A 14 2.43 1.66 -2.11
C ALA A 14 2.96 0.66 -3.13
N GLN A 15 2.25 0.46 -4.23
CA GLN A 15 2.68 -0.43 -5.30
C GLN A 15 4.05 -0.02 -5.84
N LYS A 16 4.23 1.27 -6.13
CA LYS A 16 5.52 1.80 -6.61
C LYS A 16 6.62 1.60 -5.57
N GLY A 17 6.31 1.86 -4.30
CA GLY A 17 7.26 1.68 -3.21
C GLY A 17 7.72 0.22 -3.08
N PHE A 18 6.80 -0.72 -3.18
CA PHE A 18 7.13 -2.14 -3.11
C PHE A 18 7.95 -2.59 -4.32
N VAL A 19 7.60 -2.14 -5.53
CA VAL A 19 8.35 -2.46 -6.74
C VAL A 19 9.79 -1.95 -6.61
N ASN A 20 9.96 -0.69 -6.22
CA ASN A 20 11.27 -0.09 -6.04
C ASN A 20 12.09 -0.84 -4.99
N SER A 21 11.44 -1.21 -3.88
CA SER A 21 12.12 -1.98 -2.82
C SER A 21 12.58 -3.33 -3.33
N SER A 22 11.77 -4.02 -4.15
CA SER A 22 12.13 -5.33 -4.69
C SER A 22 13.34 -5.25 -5.62
N GLU A 23 13.54 -4.11 -6.28
CA GLU A 23 14.65 -3.90 -7.21
C GLU A 23 15.96 -3.54 -6.51
N HIS A 24 15.89 -3.14 -5.24
CA HIS A 24 17.06 -2.65 -4.49
C HIS A 24 17.51 -3.57 -3.37
N VAL A 25 16.94 -4.78 -3.27
CA VAL A 25 17.35 -5.77 -2.29
C VAL A 25 17.94 -6.99 -3.00
N ASP A 26 18.92 -7.63 -2.38
CA ASP A 26 19.59 -8.81 -2.93
C ASP A 26 19.02 -10.12 -2.38
N ASN A 27 18.50 -10.11 -1.15
CA ASN A 27 17.91 -11.30 -0.54
C ASN A 27 16.70 -11.77 -1.36
N THR A 28 16.75 -13.02 -1.83
CA THR A 28 15.71 -13.57 -2.69
C THR A 28 14.35 -13.62 -2.00
N ASN A 29 14.30 -13.99 -0.74
CA ASN A 29 13.05 -14.07 0.01
C ASN A 29 12.43 -12.69 0.22
N LEU A 30 13.27 -11.71 0.52
CA LEU A 30 12.81 -10.33 0.69
C LEU A 30 12.31 -9.75 -0.63
N LYS A 31 13.03 -10.01 -1.73
CA LYS A 31 12.62 -9.61 -3.07
C LYS A 31 11.26 -10.19 -3.43
N THR A 32 11.06 -11.47 -3.18
CA THR A 32 9.79 -12.16 -3.44
C THR A 32 8.68 -11.56 -2.58
N TYR A 33 8.97 -11.27 -1.31
CA TYR A 33 8.02 -10.63 -0.41
C TYR A 33 7.55 -9.28 -0.95
N PHE A 34 8.47 -8.41 -1.37
CA PHE A 34 8.11 -7.10 -1.90
C PHE A 34 7.33 -7.21 -3.22
N LYS A 35 7.70 -8.12 -4.10
CA LYS A 35 6.96 -8.35 -5.36
C LYS A 35 5.53 -8.81 -5.08
N SER A 36 5.37 -9.69 -4.11
CA SER A 36 4.05 -10.18 -3.68
C SER A 36 3.19 -9.04 -3.14
N LYS A 37 3.78 -8.16 -2.34
CA LYS A 37 3.06 -7.00 -1.80
C LYS A 37 2.69 -6.00 -2.89
N ALA A 38 3.56 -5.79 -3.87
CA ALA A 38 3.26 -4.92 -5.01
C ALA A 38 2.05 -5.46 -5.79
N ALA A 39 2.02 -6.77 -6.05
CA ALA A 39 0.90 -7.41 -6.75
C ALA A 39 -0.40 -7.28 -5.94
N GLU A 40 -0.33 -7.42 -4.63
CA GLU A 40 -1.49 -7.25 -3.75
C GLU A 40 -2.06 -5.83 -3.83
N ARG A 41 -1.19 -4.83 -3.81
CA ARG A 41 -1.62 -3.43 -3.92
C ARG A 41 -2.21 -3.10 -5.28
N GLU A 42 -1.68 -3.70 -6.34
CA GLU A 42 -2.25 -3.57 -7.68
C GLU A 42 -3.67 -4.11 -7.71
N LYS A 43 -3.89 -5.26 -7.11
CA LYS A 43 -5.21 -5.88 -7.00
C LYS A 43 -6.18 -4.97 -6.22
N PHE A 44 -5.71 -4.40 -5.10
CA PHE A 44 -6.52 -3.48 -4.29
C PHE A 44 -6.90 -2.24 -5.11
N ALA A 45 -5.94 -1.71 -5.88
CA ALA A 45 -6.20 -0.56 -6.74
C ALA A 45 -7.28 -0.88 -7.78
N ASP A 46 -7.22 -2.05 -8.40
CA ASP A 46 -8.21 -2.47 -9.38
C ASP A 46 -9.61 -2.58 -8.77
N GLU A 47 -9.70 -3.13 -7.57
CA GLU A 47 -10.97 -3.24 -6.85
C GLU A 47 -11.55 -1.86 -6.52
N LEU A 48 -10.69 -0.94 -6.06
CA LEU A 48 -11.10 0.43 -5.76
C LEU A 48 -11.56 1.18 -7.00
N LYS A 49 -10.87 0.99 -8.14
CA LYS A 49 -11.27 1.58 -9.42
C LYS A 49 -12.67 1.15 -9.82
N ARG A 50 -12.96 -0.14 -9.74
CA ARG A 50 -14.28 -0.66 -10.10
C ARG A 50 -15.36 -0.07 -9.22
N GLU A 51 -15.06 0.06 -7.92
CA GLU A 51 -16.01 0.64 -6.98
C GLU A 51 -16.32 2.10 -7.31
N ILE A 52 -15.27 2.89 -7.61
CA ILE A 52 -15.43 4.30 -7.99
C ILE A 52 -16.28 4.42 -9.26
N ILE A 53 -16.02 3.57 -10.24
CA ILE A 53 -16.79 3.56 -11.50
C ILE A 53 -18.24 3.20 -11.21
N SER A 54 -18.50 2.27 -10.30
CA SER A 54 -19.87 1.88 -9.95
C SER A 54 -20.67 3.02 -9.33
N PHE A 55 -19.99 4.00 -8.75
CA PHE A 55 -20.63 5.20 -8.21
C PHE A 55 -20.84 6.29 -9.25
N GLY A 56 -20.46 6.03 -10.51
CA GLY A 56 -20.56 7.02 -11.58
C GLY A 56 -19.46 8.06 -11.55
N GLU A 57 -18.41 7.83 -10.76
CA GLU A 57 -17.28 8.74 -10.64
C GLU A 57 -16.08 8.24 -11.44
N LYS A 58 -15.15 9.14 -11.69
CA LYS A 58 -13.94 8.82 -12.46
C LYS A 58 -12.79 8.47 -11.49
N PRO A 59 -12.19 7.26 -11.60
CA PRO A 59 -11.03 6.94 -10.77
C PRO A 59 -9.81 7.74 -11.20
N ILE A 60 -8.98 8.08 -10.22
CA ILE A 60 -7.71 8.77 -10.47
C ILE A 60 -6.77 7.84 -11.25
N ASP A 61 -5.98 8.43 -12.14
CA ASP A 61 -4.97 7.70 -12.91
C ASP A 61 -3.64 7.75 -12.14
N SER A 62 -2.90 6.63 -12.17
CA SER A 62 -1.58 6.56 -11.53
C SER A 62 -0.61 7.62 -12.04
N GLY A 63 -0.79 8.13 -13.26
CA GLY A 63 0.03 9.18 -13.84
C GLY A 63 -0.27 10.57 -13.31
N SER A 64 -1.40 10.76 -12.60
CA SER A 64 -1.81 12.07 -12.07
C SER A 64 -1.36 12.29 -10.62
N ILE A 65 -0.64 11.34 -10.02
CA ILE A 65 -0.18 11.43 -8.64
C ILE A 65 0.92 12.49 -8.52
N THR A 66 0.73 13.43 -7.59
CA THR A 66 1.66 14.52 -7.35
C THR A 66 2.57 14.23 -6.17
N GLY A 67 3.63 15.04 -6.00
CA GLY A 67 4.63 14.85 -4.94
C GLY A 67 4.07 14.82 -3.54
N ASP A 68 3.05 15.63 -3.24
CA ASP A 68 2.46 15.69 -1.90
C ASP A 68 1.77 14.38 -1.49
N MET A 69 1.29 13.64 -2.47
CA MET A 69 0.58 12.38 -2.24
C MET A 69 1.50 11.22 -1.89
N HIS A 70 2.79 11.35 -2.22
CA HIS A 70 3.79 10.32 -1.98
C HIS A 70 4.44 10.39 -0.61
N ARG A 71 4.00 11.32 0.25
CA ARG A 71 4.66 11.62 1.52
C ARG A 71 4.90 10.38 2.38
N THR A 72 3.94 9.46 2.40
CA THR A 72 4.01 8.22 3.17
C THR A 72 5.20 7.34 2.77
N TRP A 73 5.58 7.39 1.47
CA TRP A 73 6.61 6.51 0.91
C TRP A 73 7.88 7.24 0.51
N MET A 74 8.00 8.53 0.84
CA MET A 74 9.16 9.35 0.45
C MET A 74 10.48 8.88 1.02
N ASN A 75 10.46 8.39 2.26
CA ASN A 75 11.69 7.97 2.94
C ASN A 75 12.30 6.69 2.38
N ILE A 76 11.55 5.95 1.56
CA ILE A 76 12.07 4.75 0.90
C ILE A 76 13.25 5.09 0.00
N LYS A 77 13.21 6.21 -0.72
CA LYS A 77 14.33 6.61 -1.58
C LYS A 77 15.64 6.71 -0.81
N SER A 78 15.59 7.29 0.39
CA SER A 78 16.76 7.41 1.24
C SER A 78 17.26 6.04 1.70
N ALA A 79 16.34 5.17 2.12
CA ALA A 79 16.67 3.81 2.54
C ALA A 79 17.25 2.99 1.38
N LEU A 80 16.70 3.15 0.17
CA LEU A 80 17.17 2.44 -1.02
C LEU A 80 18.61 2.80 -1.37
N SER A 81 18.99 4.06 -1.18
CA SER A 81 20.36 4.51 -1.48
C SER A 81 21.39 3.99 -0.49
N SER A 82 20.97 3.54 0.69
CA SER A 82 21.87 3.01 1.72
C SER A 82 22.24 1.54 1.52
N ASN A 83 21.51 0.82 0.66
CA ASN A 83 21.64 -0.63 0.45
C ASN A 83 21.48 -1.47 1.73
N ASP A 84 20.83 -0.92 2.74
CA ASP A 84 20.53 -1.60 4.01
C ASP A 84 19.13 -2.21 3.93
N GLU A 85 19.07 -3.53 3.78
CA GLU A 85 17.79 -4.24 3.63
C GLU A 85 16.89 -4.08 4.84
N GLU A 86 17.46 -4.05 6.03
CA GLU A 86 16.68 -3.85 7.25
C GLU A 86 16.07 -2.44 7.29
N ALA A 87 16.84 -1.43 6.89
CA ALA A 87 16.33 -0.05 6.80
C ALA A 87 15.22 0.06 5.78
N ILE A 88 15.37 -0.60 4.63
CA ILE A 88 14.34 -0.63 3.59
C ILE A 88 13.05 -1.24 4.14
N LEU A 89 13.17 -2.36 4.85
CA LEU A 89 12.00 -3.03 5.44
C LEU A 89 11.32 -2.17 6.50
N GLU A 90 12.10 -1.45 7.32
CA GLU A 90 11.54 -0.54 8.32
C GLU A 90 10.73 0.58 7.68
N GLU A 91 11.23 1.16 6.58
CA GLU A 91 10.50 2.21 5.88
C GLU A 91 9.24 1.68 5.20
N VAL A 92 9.32 0.47 4.63
CA VAL A 92 8.14 -0.21 4.07
C VAL A 92 7.11 -0.44 5.18
N GLN A 93 7.55 -0.85 6.35
CA GLN A 93 6.66 -1.08 7.48
C GLN A 93 5.95 0.22 7.90
N ARG A 94 6.65 1.34 7.91
CA ARG A 94 6.04 2.65 8.20
C ARG A 94 4.97 3.00 7.18
N GLY A 95 5.25 2.75 5.90
CA GLY A 95 4.29 2.96 4.83
C GLY A 95 3.04 2.10 5.03
N GLU A 96 3.23 0.85 5.40
CA GLU A 96 2.13 -0.07 5.66
C GLU A 96 1.30 0.37 6.87
N GLU A 97 1.95 0.83 7.94
CA GLU A 97 1.24 1.33 9.12
C GLU A 97 0.42 2.58 8.80
N ALA A 98 0.99 3.49 8.00
CA ALA A 98 0.26 4.67 7.55
C ALA A 98 -0.94 4.29 6.68
N SER A 99 -0.78 3.30 5.81
CA SER A 99 -1.88 2.78 4.99
C SER A 99 -2.99 2.20 5.88
N LEU A 100 -2.61 1.49 6.92
CA LEU A 100 -3.57 0.91 7.87
C LEU A 100 -4.41 2.01 8.54
N GLU A 101 -3.77 3.11 8.94
CA GLU A 101 -4.48 4.26 9.53
C GLU A 101 -5.46 4.87 8.52
N ASP A 102 -5.05 5.01 7.27
CA ASP A 102 -5.89 5.55 6.21
C ASP A 102 -7.14 4.68 6.00
N TYR A 103 -6.96 3.37 6.00
CA TYR A 103 -8.07 2.43 5.88
C TYR A 103 -9.00 2.50 7.08
N ASN A 104 -8.44 2.59 8.30
CA ASN A 104 -9.25 2.69 9.53
C ASN A 104 -10.09 3.97 9.53
N GLU A 105 -9.53 5.10 9.08
CA GLU A 105 -10.26 6.36 9.00
C GLU A 105 -11.45 6.24 8.06
N ILE A 106 -11.26 5.63 6.89
CA ILE A 106 -12.33 5.48 5.91
C ILE A 106 -13.43 4.56 6.43
N LEU A 107 -13.06 3.53 7.18
CA LEU A 107 -14.04 2.60 7.76
C LEU A 107 -14.86 3.20 8.88
N GLU A 108 -14.44 4.34 9.43
CA GLU A 108 -15.22 5.07 10.41
C GLU A 108 -16.37 5.85 9.77
N GLU A 109 -16.37 6.01 8.45
CA GLU A 109 -17.45 6.69 7.72
C GLU A 109 -18.70 5.82 7.74
N THR A 110 -19.79 6.40 8.24
CA THR A 110 -21.06 5.67 8.35
C THR A 110 -21.87 5.65 7.06
N SER A 111 -21.45 6.45 6.07
CA SER A 111 -22.15 6.59 4.80
C SER A 111 -21.74 5.59 3.73
N LEU A 112 -20.78 4.70 4.02
CA LEU A 112 -20.31 3.71 3.05
C LEU A 112 -21.37 2.61 2.82
N PRO A 113 -21.64 2.26 1.55
CA PRO A 113 -22.47 1.08 1.26
C PRO A 113 -21.86 -0.18 1.86
N GLU A 114 -22.69 -1.14 2.22
CA GLU A 114 -22.25 -2.38 2.85
C GLU A 114 -21.22 -3.16 2.03
N SER A 115 -21.43 -3.25 0.72
CA SER A 115 -20.49 -3.96 -0.16
C SER A 115 -19.13 -3.26 -0.24
N THR A 116 -19.14 -1.94 -0.27
CA THR A 116 -17.91 -1.14 -0.26
C THR A 116 -17.16 -1.32 1.05
N LYS A 117 -17.88 -1.26 2.16
CA LYS A 117 -17.32 -1.43 3.49
C LYS A 117 -16.69 -2.82 3.64
N ALA A 118 -17.37 -3.86 3.15
CA ALA A 118 -16.85 -5.22 3.21
C ALA A 118 -15.54 -5.37 2.42
N MET A 119 -15.47 -4.77 1.23
CA MET A 119 -14.26 -4.80 0.40
C MET A 119 -13.11 -4.08 1.09
N ILE A 120 -13.35 -2.87 1.60
CA ILE A 120 -12.33 -2.07 2.26
C ILE A 120 -11.85 -2.75 3.55
N THR A 121 -12.75 -3.38 4.29
CA THR A 121 -12.40 -4.14 5.50
C THR A 121 -11.48 -5.32 5.17
N ARG A 122 -11.75 -6.02 4.07
CA ARG A 122 -10.91 -7.14 3.62
C ARG A 122 -9.51 -6.66 3.26
N GLN A 123 -9.40 -5.56 2.53
CA GLN A 123 -8.12 -4.96 2.19
C GLN A 123 -7.37 -4.50 3.45
N ARG A 124 -8.09 -3.86 4.36
CA ARG A 124 -7.54 -3.39 5.63
C ARG A 124 -6.96 -4.56 6.44
N ASN A 125 -7.67 -5.66 6.51
CA ASN A 125 -7.19 -6.83 7.26
C ASN A 125 -5.94 -7.44 6.65
N ALA A 126 -5.83 -7.46 5.32
CA ALA A 126 -4.63 -7.91 4.63
C ALA A 126 -3.42 -7.02 4.96
N ILE A 127 -3.62 -5.70 4.98
CA ILE A 127 -2.57 -4.74 5.33
C ILE A 127 -2.15 -4.92 6.80
N LYS A 128 -3.11 -5.11 7.69
CA LYS A 128 -2.85 -5.35 9.12
C LYS A 128 -1.98 -6.59 9.32
N ASN A 129 -2.28 -7.67 8.59
CA ASN A 129 -1.47 -8.87 8.64
C ASN A 129 -0.06 -8.63 8.13
N SER A 130 0.09 -7.82 7.06
CA SER A 130 1.40 -7.43 6.54
C SER A 130 2.22 -6.66 7.57
N VAL A 131 1.61 -5.71 8.27
CA VAL A 131 2.28 -4.93 9.32
C VAL A 131 2.81 -5.86 10.39
N ASN A 132 1.98 -6.80 10.84
CA ASN A 132 2.37 -7.74 11.88
C ASN A 132 3.52 -8.65 11.43
N ASN A 133 3.50 -9.11 10.19
CA ASN A 133 4.53 -9.98 9.64
C ASN A 133 5.84 -9.25 9.38
N ALA A 134 5.77 -7.99 8.92
CA ALA A 134 6.96 -7.19 8.61
C ALA A 134 7.82 -6.87 9.83
N LYS A 135 7.24 -6.98 11.03
CA LYS A 135 8.00 -6.78 12.28
C LYS A 135 9.01 -7.89 12.54
N ARG A 136 8.96 -8.98 11.77
CA ARG A 136 9.85 -10.13 11.93
C ARG A 136 10.75 -10.24 10.70
N TYR A 137 11.72 -9.32 10.63
CA TYR A 137 12.68 -9.30 9.52
C TYR A 137 13.32 -10.66 9.28
N GLU A 138 13.81 -11.30 10.35
CA GLU A 138 14.47 -12.61 10.27
C GLU A 138 13.55 -13.68 9.69
N HIS A 139 12.26 -13.59 9.97
CA HIS A 139 11.27 -14.54 9.45
C HIS A 139 11.12 -14.41 7.94
N ILE A 140 11.20 -13.19 7.42
CA ILE A 140 11.04 -12.92 5.99
C ILE A 140 12.27 -13.38 5.20
N VAL A 141 13.47 -13.10 5.72
CA VAL A 141 14.72 -13.40 5.01
C VAL A 141 15.17 -14.84 5.17
N SER A 142 14.68 -15.56 6.17
CA SER A 142 14.98 -16.97 6.35
C SER A 142 14.06 -17.84 5.48
#